data_0d265013cd18b9f010f1ab32a42690c6
#
_entry.id   0d265013cd18b9f010f1ab32a42690c6
#
_cell.length_a   1.000
_cell.length_b   1.000
_cell.length_c   1.000
_cell.angle_alpha   90.00
_cell.angle_beta   90.00
_cell.angle_gamma   90.00
#
_symmetry.space_group_name_H-M   'P 1'
#
loop_
_entity.id
_entity.type
_entity.pdbx_description
1 polymer ?
#
loop_
_entity_poly.entity_id
_entity_poly.type
_entity_poly.pdbx_seq_one_letter_code
_entity_poly.pdbx_strand_id
1 'polypeptide(L)'
;NGERMMVDPQNGNIIYMGTRLHGLWRSTDKGQSWARVVSFPDVSEKFNPADRVAWGNRGSGIVCVAYDAQGTRDGRGTCDIYVAVSLMGRENLFVSHDYGESWQPVGGQPVQYRPTHMVLTGDGQLVLTYGDTPGPSQMGDGGVWKYDTRKGKWTDISPVRLPGGEKAGFGYAAVSVDSRNPKHLIASTHSLGGKHGYKSDEMFRTTDGGKSWKPIFKTGYEYDYSKAPYTKVAPLHWMFDIEIDPADAEHAMFTTGFGGWETFNLSAVECGEPVKWSIMSAGIEETVPLELYAPEKGARLISGIGDYGGFTHFDLNRPDPLGSH
;
A
#
# COMPACT_ATOMS: atom_id res chain seq x y z
N ASN A 1 7.95 2.78 2.48
CA ASN A 1 7.78 1.33 2.46
C ASN A 1 8.74 0.69 3.45
N GLY A 2 8.28 -0.13 4.37
CA GLY A 2 9.12 -0.84 5.30
C GLY A 2 9.07 -0.37 6.75
N GLU A 3 8.35 0.67 7.04
CA GLU A 3 8.05 1.07 8.41
C GLU A 3 6.55 0.93 8.66
N ARG A 4 6.13 -0.27 9.08
CA ARG A 4 4.74 -0.55 9.41
C ARG A 4 4.61 -0.77 10.92
N MET A 5 3.64 -0.09 11.49
CA MET A 5 3.33 -0.18 12.91
C MET A 5 1.91 -0.72 13.10
N MET A 6 1.77 -1.76 13.92
CA MET A 6 0.48 -2.40 14.18
C MET A 6 0.29 -2.61 15.68
N VAL A 7 -0.90 -2.25 16.17
CA VAL A 7 -1.33 -2.50 17.54
C VAL A 7 -1.95 -3.89 17.63
N ASP A 8 -1.62 -4.64 18.67
CA ASP A 8 -2.20 -5.96 18.91
C ASP A 8 -3.70 -5.83 19.22
N PRO A 9 -4.59 -6.48 18.45
CA PRO A 9 -6.03 -6.36 18.62
C PRO A 9 -6.57 -7.02 19.90
N GLN A 10 -5.77 -7.85 20.56
CA GLN A 10 -6.15 -8.50 21.84
C GLN A 10 -5.52 -7.79 23.06
N ASN A 11 -4.44 -7.02 22.86
CA ASN A 11 -3.78 -6.27 23.93
C ASN A 11 -3.21 -4.96 23.42
N GLY A 12 -3.96 -3.87 23.55
CA GLY A 12 -3.57 -2.54 23.07
C GLY A 12 -2.32 -1.94 23.71
N ASN A 13 -1.69 -2.60 24.69
CA ASN A 13 -0.37 -2.19 25.18
C ASN A 13 0.76 -2.68 24.27
N ILE A 14 0.50 -3.70 23.45
CA ILE A 14 1.50 -4.31 22.56
C ILE A 14 1.41 -3.67 21.18
N ILE A 15 2.54 -3.18 20.71
CA ILE A 15 2.69 -2.61 19.38
C ILE A 15 3.94 -3.22 18.75
N TYR A 16 3.84 -3.69 17.52
CA TYR A 16 5.00 -4.05 16.71
C TYR A 16 5.26 -2.99 15.65
N MET A 17 6.53 -2.71 15.41
CA MET A 17 6.99 -1.81 14.36
C MET A 17 8.08 -2.48 13.54
N GLY A 18 7.82 -2.63 12.25
CA GLY A 18 8.81 -3.06 11.27
C GLY A 18 9.66 -1.87 10.83
N THR A 19 10.97 -2.07 10.71
CA THR A 19 11.88 -1.03 10.24
C THR A 19 12.59 -1.45 8.96
N ARG A 20 13.11 -0.46 8.24
CA ARG A 20 13.83 -0.70 6.99
C ARG A 20 15.17 -1.42 7.20
N LEU A 21 15.94 -1.05 8.23
CA LEU A 21 17.31 -1.49 8.44
C LEU A 21 17.59 -2.12 9.80
N HIS A 22 16.68 -1.96 10.77
CA HIS A 22 16.95 -2.32 12.16
C HIS A 22 16.05 -3.45 12.68
N GLY A 23 15.40 -4.20 11.78
CA GLY A 23 14.58 -5.37 12.12
C GLY A 23 13.23 -5.01 12.74
N LEU A 24 12.69 -5.94 13.52
CA LEU A 24 11.40 -5.85 14.17
C LEU A 24 11.55 -5.31 15.59
N TRP A 25 10.70 -4.36 15.98
CA TRP A 25 10.65 -3.76 17.30
C TRP A 25 9.29 -4.00 17.96
N ARG A 26 9.27 -4.13 19.27
CA ARG A 26 8.06 -4.30 20.07
C ARG A 26 8.03 -3.31 21.23
N SER A 27 6.87 -2.70 21.43
CA SER A 27 6.48 -2.02 22.66
C SER A 27 5.49 -2.89 23.43
N THR A 28 5.50 -2.82 24.76
CA THR A 28 4.53 -3.45 25.66
C THR A 28 3.85 -2.44 26.60
N ASP A 29 4.03 -1.15 26.34
CA ASP A 29 3.59 -0.02 27.14
C ASP A 29 2.97 1.12 26.31
N LYS A 30 2.26 0.77 25.23
CA LYS A 30 1.59 1.71 24.30
C LYS A 30 2.57 2.65 23.56
N GLY A 31 3.78 2.18 23.27
CA GLY A 31 4.77 2.94 22.52
C GLY A 31 5.64 3.88 23.38
N GLN A 32 5.54 3.83 24.73
CA GLN A 32 6.39 4.66 25.59
C GLN A 32 7.84 4.17 25.58
N SER A 33 8.06 2.87 25.48
CA SER A 33 9.39 2.28 25.27
C SER A 33 9.37 1.19 24.20
N TRP A 34 10.53 0.94 23.61
CA TRP A 34 10.68 0.00 22.50
C TRP A 34 11.89 -0.89 22.69
N ALA A 35 11.73 -2.18 22.43
CA ALA A 35 12.82 -3.15 22.42
C ALA A 35 12.87 -3.88 21.06
N ARG A 36 14.07 -4.15 20.56
CA ARG A 36 14.27 -4.99 19.38
C ARG A 36 13.83 -6.43 19.68
N VAL A 37 13.09 -7.04 18.77
CA VAL A 37 12.70 -8.46 18.85
C VAL A 37 13.88 -9.29 18.36
N VAL A 38 14.74 -9.68 19.30
CA VAL A 38 16.00 -10.39 18.99
C VAL A 38 15.78 -11.81 18.47
N SER A 39 14.61 -12.41 18.77
CA SER A 39 14.20 -13.71 18.25
C SER A 39 13.78 -13.66 16.77
N PHE A 40 13.44 -12.47 16.24
CA PHE A 40 13.09 -12.32 14.84
C PHE A 40 14.35 -12.48 13.97
N PRO A 41 14.30 -13.23 12.85
CA PRO A 41 15.46 -13.44 11.99
C PRO A 41 16.10 -12.12 11.55
N ASP A 42 17.42 -12.09 11.54
CA ASP A 42 18.15 -10.92 11.04
C ASP A 42 18.08 -10.87 9.52
N VAL A 43 17.12 -10.10 9.03
CA VAL A 43 16.83 -9.93 7.60
C VAL A 43 17.30 -8.57 7.07
N SER A 44 17.75 -7.69 7.99
CA SER A 44 18.09 -6.30 7.68
C SER A 44 19.53 -6.10 7.19
N GLU A 45 20.46 -6.95 7.59
CA GLU A 45 21.90 -6.73 7.33
C GLU A 45 22.40 -7.29 5.98
N LYS A 46 21.64 -8.17 5.35
CA LYS A 46 22.03 -8.74 4.05
C LYS A 46 21.40 -7.96 2.90
N PHE A 47 21.84 -6.73 2.77
CA PHE A 47 21.54 -5.93 1.60
C PHE A 47 22.00 -6.68 0.33
N ASN A 48 21.04 -6.97 -0.54
CA ASN A 48 21.35 -7.46 -1.87
C ASN A 48 21.65 -6.24 -2.78
N PRO A 49 22.84 -6.11 -3.38
CA PRO A 49 23.13 -5.04 -4.33
C PRO A 49 22.14 -4.97 -5.51
N ALA A 50 21.50 -6.10 -5.86
CA ALA A 50 20.43 -6.16 -6.84
C ALA A 50 19.13 -5.45 -6.37
N ASP A 51 18.99 -5.17 -5.08
CA ASP A 51 17.85 -4.41 -4.52
C ASP A 51 18.00 -2.90 -4.69
N ARG A 52 18.99 -2.43 -5.42
CA ARG A 52 19.13 -1.02 -5.79
C ARG A 52 18.00 -0.63 -6.73
N VAL A 53 17.07 0.17 -6.23
CA VAL A 53 16.20 0.97 -7.08
C VAL A 53 16.96 2.21 -7.58
N ALA A 54 16.48 2.83 -8.66
CA ALA A 54 17.11 3.99 -9.32
C ALA A 54 17.48 5.15 -8.37
N TRP A 55 16.85 5.25 -7.22
CA TRP A 55 17.07 6.29 -6.21
C TRP A 55 18.02 5.88 -5.07
N GLY A 56 18.74 4.78 -5.19
CA GLY A 56 19.74 4.34 -4.21
C GLY A 56 19.15 3.75 -2.91
N ASN A 57 17.87 3.42 -2.89
CA ASN A 57 17.22 2.79 -1.72
C ASN A 57 17.79 1.40 -1.47
N ARG A 58 18.21 1.16 -0.24
CA ARG A 58 18.83 -0.09 0.21
C ARG A 58 17.77 -1.01 0.82
N GLY A 59 16.88 -1.58 -0.03
CA GLY A 59 15.82 -2.46 0.44
C GLY A 59 14.69 -1.71 1.18
N SER A 60 13.61 -2.42 1.46
CA SER A 60 12.43 -1.85 2.14
C SER A 60 12.21 -2.44 3.54
N GLY A 61 13.03 -3.41 3.95
CA GLY A 61 12.94 -4.03 5.26
C GLY A 61 11.61 -4.74 5.53
N ILE A 62 11.11 -4.62 6.74
CA ILE A 62 9.81 -5.19 7.13
C ILE A 62 8.70 -4.28 6.62
N VAL A 63 7.80 -4.85 5.80
CA VAL A 63 6.73 -4.07 5.13
C VAL A 63 5.37 -4.20 5.79
N CYS A 64 5.11 -5.29 6.52
CA CYS A 64 3.84 -5.49 7.21
C CYS A 64 3.99 -6.37 8.44
N VAL A 65 3.11 -6.12 9.42
CA VAL A 65 2.81 -7.00 10.55
C VAL A 65 1.31 -7.25 10.54
N ALA A 66 0.87 -8.50 10.72
CA ALA A 66 -0.54 -8.84 10.84
C ALA A 66 -0.75 -9.82 12.01
N TYR A 67 -1.89 -9.69 12.70
CA TYR A 67 -2.26 -10.52 13.84
C TYR A 67 -3.46 -11.39 13.50
N ASP A 68 -3.37 -12.71 13.76
CA ASP A 68 -4.55 -13.57 13.71
C ASP A 68 -5.34 -13.48 15.02
N ALA A 69 -6.29 -12.55 15.04
CA ALA A 69 -7.13 -12.29 16.21
C ALA A 69 -8.09 -13.44 16.55
N GLN A 70 -8.19 -14.47 15.71
CA GLN A 70 -9.05 -15.66 15.95
C GLN A 70 -8.42 -16.65 16.93
N GLY A 71 -7.13 -16.48 17.28
CA GLY A 71 -6.41 -17.34 18.19
C GLY A 71 -6.81 -17.21 19.67
N THR A 72 -6.06 -17.88 20.55
CA THR A 72 -6.30 -17.91 22.00
C THR A 72 -6.31 -16.51 22.61
N ARG A 73 -7.29 -16.27 23.49
CA ARG A 73 -7.43 -15.02 24.26
C ARG A 73 -7.13 -15.28 25.73
N ASP A 74 -5.88 -15.14 26.13
CA ASP A 74 -5.43 -15.36 27.51
C ASP A 74 -4.88 -14.08 28.20
N GLY A 75 -5.05 -12.93 27.55
CA GLY A 75 -4.60 -11.62 28.05
C GLY A 75 -3.13 -11.28 27.75
N ARG A 76 -2.35 -12.22 27.22
CA ARG A 76 -0.94 -11.98 26.84
C ARG A 76 -0.81 -11.19 25.54
N GLY A 77 -1.84 -11.18 24.71
CA GLY A 77 -1.87 -10.62 23.35
C GLY A 77 -2.23 -11.67 22.32
N THR A 78 -1.98 -11.37 21.05
CA THR A 78 -2.26 -12.29 19.95
C THR A 78 -1.15 -13.31 19.79
N CYS A 79 -1.50 -14.61 19.82
CA CYS A 79 -0.55 -15.72 19.72
C CYS A 79 0.08 -15.79 18.31
N ASP A 80 -0.74 -15.74 17.28
CA ASP A 80 -0.31 -15.92 15.90
C ASP A 80 -0.06 -14.55 15.23
N ILE A 81 1.21 -14.31 14.90
CA ILE A 81 1.68 -13.04 14.35
C ILE A 81 2.43 -13.32 13.04
N TYR A 82 2.08 -12.63 11.98
CA TYR A 82 2.74 -12.71 10.68
C TYR A 82 3.53 -11.45 10.38
N VAL A 83 4.75 -11.61 9.85
CA VAL A 83 5.61 -10.49 9.47
C VAL A 83 6.14 -10.70 8.06
N ALA A 84 5.85 -9.75 7.17
CA ALA A 84 6.32 -9.74 5.81
C ALA A 84 7.56 -8.83 5.67
N VAL A 85 8.56 -9.32 4.95
CA VAL A 85 9.85 -8.64 4.74
C VAL A 85 10.10 -8.50 3.24
N SER A 86 10.47 -7.33 2.78
CA SER A 86 10.75 -7.05 1.36
C SER A 86 12.06 -7.72 0.90
N LEU A 87 12.04 -9.05 0.83
CA LEU A 87 13.14 -9.89 0.35
C LEU A 87 12.71 -10.70 -0.87
N MET A 88 13.65 -11.00 -1.76
CA MET A 88 13.44 -11.81 -2.96
C MET A 88 14.51 -12.90 -3.05
N GLY A 89 14.13 -14.09 -3.59
CA GLY A 89 15.03 -15.24 -3.72
C GLY A 89 15.25 -16.02 -2.42
N ARG A 90 14.54 -15.67 -1.34
CA ARG A 90 14.63 -16.31 -0.03
C ARG A 90 13.34 -16.07 0.74
N GLU A 91 13.21 -16.68 1.93
CA GLU A 91 12.05 -16.51 2.80
C GLU A 91 11.79 -15.04 3.12
N ASN A 92 10.55 -14.61 2.96
CA ASN A 92 10.11 -13.23 3.08
C ASN A 92 8.79 -13.06 3.87
N LEU A 93 8.19 -14.15 4.34
CA LEU A 93 7.07 -14.17 5.24
C LEU A 93 7.38 -15.10 6.41
N PHE A 94 7.24 -14.58 7.63
CA PHE A 94 7.52 -15.28 8.87
C PHE A 94 6.28 -15.31 9.76
N VAL A 95 6.15 -16.34 10.57
CA VAL A 95 5.08 -16.49 11.56
C VAL A 95 5.64 -16.84 12.92
N SER A 96 5.04 -16.25 13.94
CA SER A 96 5.14 -16.68 15.34
C SER A 96 3.83 -17.32 15.75
N HIS A 97 3.88 -18.41 16.53
CA HIS A 97 2.73 -19.08 17.16
C HIS A 97 2.81 -19.01 18.69
N ASP A 98 3.66 -18.14 19.24
CA ASP A 98 3.98 -18.06 20.66
C ASP A 98 4.15 -16.61 21.15
N TYR A 99 3.29 -15.69 20.67
CA TYR A 99 3.26 -14.27 21.07
C TYR A 99 4.54 -13.50 20.68
N GLY A 100 5.25 -13.95 19.63
CA GLY A 100 6.48 -13.33 19.15
C GLY A 100 7.75 -13.79 19.85
N GLU A 101 7.69 -14.87 20.64
CA GLU A 101 8.87 -15.42 21.32
C GLU A 101 9.79 -16.18 20.34
N SER A 102 9.21 -16.86 19.35
CA SER A 102 9.96 -17.49 18.27
C SER A 102 9.31 -17.26 16.90
N TRP A 103 10.09 -17.40 15.82
CA TRP A 103 9.68 -17.12 14.47
C TRP A 103 10.17 -18.20 13.51
N GLN A 104 9.30 -18.58 12.58
CA GLN A 104 9.63 -19.53 11.51
C GLN A 104 9.12 -19.03 10.16
N PRO A 105 9.79 -19.38 9.04
CA PRO A 105 9.29 -19.02 7.72
C PRO A 105 8.00 -19.77 7.40
N VAL A 106 7.06 -19.11 6.72
CA VAL A 106 5.86 -19.74 6.20
C VAL A 106 6.23 -20.59 4.98
N GLY A 107 5.89 -21.89 5.02
CA GLY A 107 6.25 -22.84 3.96
C GLY A 107 5.59 -22.53 2.61
N GLY A 108 6.29 -22.81 1.51
CA GLY A 108 5.76 -22.72 0.14
C GLY A 108 5.46 -21.30 -0.35
N GLN A 109 5.97 -20.28 0.32
CA GLN A 109 5.78 -18.86 -0.04
C GLN A 109 6.40 -18.50 -1.40
N PRO A 110 5.85 -17.51 -2.14
CA PRO A 110 6.37 -17.11 -3.45
C PRO A 110 7.65 -16.27 -3.34
N VAL A 111 8.78 -16.93 -3.08
CA VAL A 111 10.10 -16.28 -2.86
C VAL A 111 10.68 -15.59 -4.09
N GLN A 112 10.16 -15.86 -5.31
CA GLN A 112 10.58 -15.18 -6.54
C GLN A 112 10.19 -13.69 -6.58
N TYR A 113 9.32 -13.27 -5.68
CA TYR A 113 8.89 -11.88 -5.48
C TYR A 113 9.15 -11.44 -4.06
N ARG A 114 9.07 -10.14 -3.82
CA ARG A 114 9.07 -9.52 -2.49
C ARG A 114 7.68 -9.03 -2.11
N PRO A 115 7.22 -9.23 -0.88
CA PRO A 115 5.98 -8.63 -0.40
C PRO A 115 6.06 -7.10 -0.46
N THR A 116 4.96 -6.48 -0.87
CA THR A 116 4.77 -5.02 -0.87
C THR A 116 3.72 -4.61 0.16
N HIS A 117 2.68 -5.42 0.35
CA HIS A 117 1.64 -5.22 1.33
C HIS A 117 1.04 -6.55 1.78
N MET A 118 0.35 -6.56 2.94
CA MET A 118 -0.28 -7.76 3.49
C MET A 118 -1.49 -7.38 4.35
N VAL A 119 -2.56 -8.14 4.21
CA VAL A 119 -3.74 -8.07 5.08
C VAL A 119 -4.19 -9.47 5.47
N LEU A 120 -4.62 -9.64 6.73
CA LEU A 120 -5.21 -10.89 7.22
C LEU A 120 -6.72 -10.71 7.36
N THR A 121 -7.48 -11.57 6.69
CA THR A 121 -8.94 -11.57 6.73
C THR A 121 -9.47 -12.27 7.98
N GLY A 122 -10.69 -11.95 8.39
CA GLY A 122 -11.33 -12.58 9.54
C GLY A 122 -11.60 -14.07 9.38
N ASP A 123 -11.53 -14.63 8.18
CA ASP A 123 -11.67 -16.07 7.90
C ASP A 123 -10.32 -16.82 7.79
N GLY A 124 -9.21 -16.13 8.13
CA GLY A 124 -7.87 -16.74 8.18
C GLY A 124 -7.19 -16.83 6.82
N GLN A 125 -7.45 -15.90 5.93
CA GLN A 125 -6.70 -15.77 4.68
C GLN A 125 -5.72 -14.60 4.78
N LEU A 126 -4.42 -14.84 4.66
CA LEU A 126 -3.46 -13.79 4.37
C LEU A 126 -3.51 -13.48 2.88
N VAL A 127 -3.74 -12.21 2.55
CA VAL A 127 -3.65 -11.72 1.17
C VAL A 127 -2.46 -10.81 1.08
N LEU A 128 -1.57 -11.09 0.13
CA LEU A 128 -0.32 -10.35 -0.07
C LEU A 128 -0.23 -9.87 -1.51
N THR A 129 0.23 -8.64 -1.66
CA THR A 129 0.73 -8.13 -2.93
C THR A 129 2.24 -8.29 -3.01
N TYR A 130 2.74 -8.48 -4.23
CA TYR A 130 4.13 -8.74 -4.52
C TYR A 130 4.64 -7.96 -5.72
N GLY A 131 5.94 -7.62 -5.70
CA GLY A 131 6.68 -7.08 -6.82
C GLY A 131 8.09 -7.64 -6.90
N ASP A 132 8.76 -7.49 -8.03
CA ASP A 132 10.18 -7.84 -8.21
C ASP A 132 11.11 -6.72 -7.78
N THR A 133 10.57 -5.52 -7.50
CA THR A 133 11.26 -4.39 -6.88
C THR A 133 10.44 -3.83 -5.73
N PRO A 134 11.00 -3.02 -4.82
CA PRO A 134 10.21 -2.42 -3.75
C PRO A 134 9.25 -1.31 -4.22
N GLY A 135 9.27 -0.94 -5.50
CA GLY A 135 8.46 0.15 -6.06
C GLY A 135 8.99 1.54 -5.67
N PRO A 136 8.29 2.60 -6.06
CA PRO A 136 7.05 2.63 -6.87
C PRO A 136 7.29 2.46 -8.37
N SER A 137 8.52 2.62 -8.81
CA SER A 137 8.88 2.57 -10.23
C SER A 137 9.65 1.31 -10.56
N GLN A 138 9.67 0.97 -11.87
CA GLN A 138 10.49 -0.13 -12.42
C GLN A 138 10.10 -1.52 -11.91
N MET A 139 8.88 -1.72 -11.42
CA MET A 139 8.37 -3.08 -11.23
C MET A 139 8.16 -3.74 -12.58
N GLY A 140 8.80 -4.89 -12.77
CA GLY A 140 8.75 -5.67 -13.99
C GLY A 140 7.92 -6.93 -13.87
N ASP A 141 7.60 -7.35 -12.63
CA ASP A 141 6.78 -8.53 -12.37
C ASP A 141 6.25 -8.51 -10.94
N GLY A 142 5.20 -9.31 -10.69
CA GLY A 142 4.57 -9.41 -9.38
C GLY A 142 3.27 -10.19 -9.41
N GLY A 143 2.57 -10.21 -8.29
CA GLY A 143 1.30 -10.91 -8.18
C GLY A 143 0.52 -10.56 -6.92
N VAL A 144 -0.69 -11.08 -6.84
CA VAL A 144 -1.51 -11.10 -5.62
C VAL A 144 -1.71 -12.55 -5.22
N TRP A 145 -1.30 -12.87 -4.00
CA TRP A 145 -1.33 -14.23 -3.50
C TRP A 145 -2.14 -14.32 -2.21
N LYS A 146 -2.82 -15.45 -2.06
CA LYS A 146 -3.59 -15.77 -0.87
C LYS A 146 -3.02 -17.02 -0.21
N TYR A 147 -2.81 -16.93 1.11
CA TYR A 147 -2.39 -18.04 1.96
C TYR A 147 -3.48 -18.37 2.97
N ASP A 148 -3.99 -19.59 2.94
CA ASP A 148 -4.93 -20.10 3.94
C ASP A 148 -4.12 -20.55 5.17
N THR A 149 -4.20 -19.78 6.26
CA THR A 149 -3.41 -20.01 7.48
C THR A 149 -3.72 -21.34 8.15
N ARG A 150 -4.93 -21.86 7.96
CA ARG A 150 -5.40 -23.13 8.56
C ARG A 150 -5.00 -24.35 7.75
N LYS A 151 -4.92 -24.21 6.41
CA LYS A 151 -4.59 -25.32 5.50
C LYS A 151 -3.15 -25.31 5.02
N GLY A 152 -2.41 -24.22 5.27
CA GLY A 152 -1.05 -24.05 4.77
C GLY A 152 -0.98 -23.98 3.24
N LYS A 153 -2.01 -23.44 2.56
CA LYS A 153 -2.12 -23.49 1.11
C LYS A 153 -2.03 -22.12 0.49
N TRP A 154 -1.11 -21.97 -0.46
CA TRP A 154 -0.99 -20.81 -1.32
C TRP A 154 -1.87 -20.89 -2.56
N THR A 155 -2.41 -19.78 -2.98
CA THR A 155 -3.19 -19.63 -4.22
C THR A 155 -2.85 -18.28 -4.86
N ASP A 156 -2.43 -18.30 -6.12
CA ASP A 156 -2.30 -17.10 -6.92
C ASP A 156 -3.69 -16.59 -7.31
N ILE A 157 -3.98 -15.34 -6.97
CA ILE A 157 -5.25 -14.66 -7.26
C ILE A 157 -5.01 -13.37 -8.06
N SER A 158 -3.88 -13.24 -8.73
CA SER A 158 -3.50 -12.03 -9.47
C SER A 158 -4.57 -11.62 -10.49
N PRO A 159 -4.96 -10.32 -10.53
CA PRO A 159 -5.94 -9.80 -11.49
C PRO A 159 -5.53 -9.98 -12.95
N VAL A 160 -4.25 -9.82 -13.25
CA VAL A 160 -3.69 -9.99 -14.60
C VAL A 160 -2.72 -11.15 -14.59
N ARG A 161 -2.96 -12.12 -15.46
CA ARG A 161 -2.10 -13.29 -15.66
C ARG A 161 -1.78 -13.45 -17.12
N LEU A 162 -0.50 -13.62 -17.42
CA LEU A 162 -0.06 -13.85 -18.79
C LEU A 162 0.12 -15.35 -19.06
N PRO A 163 -0.18 -15.80 -20.29
CA PRO A 163 0.07 -17.19 -20.70
C PRO A 163 1.56 -17.54 -20.57
N GLY A 164 1.86 -18.80 -20.25
CA GLY A 164 3.22 -19.32 -20.26
C GLY A 164 4.17 -18.80 -19.16
N GLY A 165 3.64 -18.06 -18.16
CA GLY A 165 4.46 -17.52 -17.08
C GLY A 165 5.35 -16.34 -17.52
N GLU A 166 4.95 -15.63 -18.56
CA GLU A 166 5.61 -14.40 -18.98
C GLU A 166 5.52 -13.33 -17.88
N LYS A 167 6.56 -12.51 -17.75
CA LYS A 167 6.56 -11.38 -16.82
C LYS A 167 5.51 -10.36 -17.20
N ALA A 168 4.73 -9.94 -16.23
CA ALA A 168 3.64 -9.00 -16.46
C ALA A 168 4.12 -7.59 -16.86
N GLY A 169 5.37 -7.25 -16.59
CA GLY A 169 5.92 -5.92 -16.85
C GLY A 169 5.52 -4.88 -15.80
N PHE A 170 4.85 -5.29 -14.74
CA PHE A 170 4.42 -4.46 -13.61
C PHE A 170 4.25 -5.32 -12.36
N GLY A 171 4.06 -4.70 -11.19
CA GLY A 171 3.78 -5.41 -9.94
C GLY A 171 2.60 -4.81 -9.19
N TYR A 172 2.34 -5.33 -8.00
CA TYR A 172 1.23 -4.91 -7.16
C TYR A 172 1.75 -4.20 -5.91
N ALA A 173 1.04 -3.16 -5.47
CA ALA A 173 1.48 -2.27 -4.40
C ALA A 173 0.79 -2.56 -3.08
N ALA A 174 -0.52 -2.45 -3.03
CA ALA A 174 -1.31 -2.60 -1.82
C ALA A 174 -2.56 -3.46 -2.05
N VAL A 175 -3.12 -3.96 -0.96
CA VAL A 175 -4.36 -4.72 -0.93
C VAL A 175 -5.16 -4.34 0.31
N SER A 176 -6.47 -4.19 0.17
CA SER A 176 -7.40 -4.05 1.30
C SER A 176 -8.59 -4.98 1.15
N VAL A 177 -9.20 -5.31 2.28
CA VAL A 177 -10.29 -6.29 2.39
C VAL A 177 -11.45 -5.66 3.14
N ASP A 178 -12.67 -5.82 2.64
CA ASP A 178 -13.88 -5.50 3.39
C ASP A 178 -13.95 -6.38 4.65
N SER A 179 -13.88 -5.78 5.81
CA SER A 179 -13.89 -6.48 7.11
C SER A 179 -15.15 -7.33 7.33
N ARG A 180 -16.26 -7.00 6.66
CA ARG A 180 -17.56 -7.67 6.76
C ARG A 180 -17.73 -8.78 5.74
N ASN A 181 -16.96 -8.74 4.63
CA ASN A 181 -16.99 -9.77 3.61
C ASN A 181 -15.58 -10.04 3.05
N PRO A 182 -14.88 -11.06 3.55
CA PRO A 182 -13.50 -11.35 3.16
C PRO A 182 -13.32 -11.77 1.70
N LYS A 183 -14.41 -11.88 0.93
CA LYS A 183 -14.35 -12.09 -0.52
C LYS A 183 -14.26 -10.78 -1.31
N HIS A 184 -14.56 -9.65 -0.69
CA HIS A 184 -14.47 -8.34 -1.30
C HIS A 184 -13.08 -7.75 -1.02
N LEU A 185 -12.29 -7.59 -2.07
CA LEU A 185 -10.95 -7.04 -1.99
C LEU A 185 -10.73 -5.98 -3.07
N ILE A 186 -9.82 -5.08 -2.78
CA ILE A 186 -9.22 -4.20 -3.78
C ILE A 186 -7.70 -4.40 -3.77
N ALA A 187 -7.06 -4.26 -4.93
CA ALA A 187 -5.61 -4.36 -5.08
C ALA A 187 -5.10 -3.32 -6.08
N SER A 188 -4.04 -2.59 -5.73
CA SER A 188 -3.43 -1.58 -6.59
C SER A 188 -2.16 -2.08 -7.25
N THR A 189 -1.78 -1.42 -8.35
CA THR A 189 -0.59 -1.75 -9.13
C THR A 189 0.49 -0.69 -9.04
N HIS A 190 1.71 -1.08 -9.40
CA HIS A 190 2.82 -0.20 -9.72
C HIS A 190 3.40 -0.52 -11.09
N SER A 191 3.67 0.51 -11.88
CA SER A 191 4.32 0.42 -13.19
C SER A 191 3.45 -0.23 -14.29
N LEU A 192 2.12 -0.27 -14.13
CA LEU A 192 1.19 -0.82 -15.13
C LEU A 192 0.96 0.16 -16.29
N GLY A 193 1.03 1.45 -16.06
CA GLY A 193 0.75 2.48 -17.08
C GLY A 193 1.45 2.25 -18.42
N GLY A 194 0.72 2.32 -19.49
CA GLY A 194 1.18 2.05 -20.86
C GLY A 194 1.25 0.57 -21.25
N LYS A 195 0.88 -0.36 -20.38
CA LYS A 195 0.96 -1.81 -20.62
C LYS A 195 -0.42 -2.46 -20.60
N HIS A 196 -0.57 -3.57 -21.30
CA HIS A 196 -1.80 -4.39 -21.33
C HIS A 196 -3.10 -3.60 -21.61
N GLY A 197 -3.00 -2.45 -22.32
CA GLY A 197 -4.14 -1.56 -22.62
C GLY A 197 -4.62 -0.73 -21.43
N TYR A 198 -3.78 -0.57 -20.39
CA TYR A 198 -3.98 0.38 -19.29
C TYR A 198 -3.20 1.67 -19.53
N LYS A 199 -3.82 2.82 -19.25
CA LYS A 199 -3.19 4.14 -19.45
C LYS A 199 -2.34 4.58 -18.26
N SER A 200 -2.68 4.10 -17.07
CA SER A 200 -2.08 4.45 -15.79
C SER A 200 -1.95 3.21 -14.91
N ASP A 201 -1.48 3.36 -13.69
CA ASP A 201 -1.69 2.35 -12.67
C ASP A 201 -3.18 2.13 -12.44
N GLU A 202 -3.55 0.97 -11.90
CA GLU A 202 -4.91 0.50 -11.78
C GLU A 202 -5.21 0.03 -10.36
N MET A 203 -6.47 0.13 -9.99
CA MET A 203 -7.04 -0.55 -8.83
C MET A 203 -8.04 -1.59 -9.31
N PHE A 204 -7.82 -2.83 -8.91
CA PHE A 204 -8.70 -3.95 -9.23
C PHE A 204 -9.60 -4.28 -8.06
N ARG A 205 -10.88 -4.57 -8.31
CA ARG A 205 -11.86 -5.04 -7.32
C ARG A 205 -12.31 -6.47 -7.63
N THR A 206 -12.43 -7.29 -6.60
CA THR A 206 -13.07 -8.61 -6.63
C THR A 206 -14.15 -8.72 -5.58
N THR A 207 -15.20 -9.51 -5.86
CA THR A 207 -16.28 -9.86 -4.94
C THR A 207 -16.41 -11.35 -4.72
N ASP A 208 -15.48 -12.15 -5.28
CA ASP A 208 -15.49 -13.60 -5.24
C ASP A 208 -14.21 -14.22 -4.65
N GLY A 209 -13.42 -13.40 -3.94
CA GLY A 209 -12.18 -13.80 -3.27
C GLY A 209 -11.01 -14.00 -4.22
N GLY A 210 -10.98 -13.23 -5.32
CA GLY A 210 -9.89 -13.20 -6.28
C GLY A 210 -10.02 -14.23 -7.41
N LYS A 211 -11.19 -14.82 -7.62
CA LYS A 211 -11.43 -15.68 -8.78
C LYS A 211 -11.61 -14.87 -10.06
N SER A 212 -12.25 -13.71 -9.95
CA SER A 212 -12.39 -12.72 -11.00
C SER A 212 -12.17 -11.30 -10.46
N TRP A 213 -11.72 -10.39 -11.33
CA TRP A 213 -11.42 -9.01 -10.99
C TRP A 213 -11.96 -8.03 -12.01
N LYS A 214 -12.39 -6.88 -11.55
CA LYS A 214 -12.80 -5.74 -12.39
C LYS A 214 -11.83 -4.57 -12.18
N PRO A 215 -11.28 -3.98 -13.25
CA PRO A 215 -10.43 -2.79 -13.14
C PRO A 215 -11.30 -1.56 -12.90
N ILE A 216 -11.03 -0.79 -11.87
CA ILE A 216 -11.83 0.36 -11.46
C ILE A 216 -11.65 1.52 -12.43
N PHE A 217 -10.40 1.96 -12.65
CA PHE A 217 -10.12 3.14 -13.47
C PHE A 217 -10.34 2.88 -14.96
N LYS A 218 -10.07 1.68 -15.44
CA LYS A 218 -10.32 1.30 -16.83
C LYS A 218 -11.83 1.18 -17.14
N THR A 219 -12.64 0.78 -16.18
CA THR A 219 -14.10 0.73 -16.31
C THR A 219 -14.69 2.13 -16.40
N GLY A 220 -14.21 3.06 -15.57
CA GLY A 220 -14.58 4.46 -15.59
C GLY A 220 -14.45 5.09 -14.20
N TYR A 221 -14.11 6.36 -14.19
CA TYR A 221 -14.00 7.14 -12.96
C TYR A 221 -14.30 8.62 -13.20
N GLU A 222 -14.76 9.27 -12.16
CA GLU A 222 -14.97 10.71 -12.10
C GLU A 222 -14.20 11.27 -10.91
N TYR A 223 -13.54 12.43 -11.09
CA TYR A 223 -12.83 13.11 -10.02
C TYR A 223 -13.46 14.43 -9.65
N ASP A 224 -13.73 14.62 -8.35
CA ASP A 224 -14.05 15.93 -7.78
C ASP A 224 -12.79 16.58 -7.19
N TYR A 225 -12.31 17.60 -7.89
CA TYR A 225 -11.14 18.40 -7.49
C TYR A 225 -11.53 19.68 -6.75
N SER A 226 -12.81 19.90 -6.42
CA SER A 226 -13.32 21.18 -5.92
C SER A 226 -12.62 21.66 -4.65
N LYS A 227 -12.19 20.74 -3.79
CA LYS A 227 -11.48 21.03 -2.53
C LYS A 227 -9.98 21.32 -2.72
N ALA A 228 -9.37 20.87 -3.82
CA ALA A 228 -7.95 21.07 -4.12
C ALA A 228 -7.72 21.11 -5.65
N PRO A 229 -8.11 22.20 -6.34
CA PRO A 229 -8.14 22.28 -7.80
C PRO A 229 -6.79 22.05 -8.48
N TYR A 230 -5.68 22.31 -7.79
CA TYR A 230 -4.33 22.08 -8.30
C TYR A 230 -4.01 20.60 -8.55
N THR A 231 -4.72 19.67 -7.91
CA THR A 231 -4.51 18.23 -8.09
C THR A 231 -5.08 17.68 -9.40
N LYS A 232 -5.77 18.50 -10.18
CA LYS A 232 -6.37 18.08 -11.47
C LYS A 232 -5.34 17.52 -12.47
N VAL A 233 -4.08 17.91 -12.35
CA VAL A 233 -2.99 17.44 -13.20
C VAL A 233 -2.31 16.17 -12.65
N ALA A 234 -2.67 15.74 -11.45
CA ALA A 234 -2.04 14.60 -10.79
C ALA A 234 -2.32 13.29 -11.54
N PRO A 235 -1.29 12.54 -11.96
CA PRO A 235 -1.49 11.26 -12.61
C PRO A 235 -1.89 10.17 -11.61
N LEU A 236 -2.62 9.15 -12.10
CA LEU A 236 -2.87 7.92 -11.37
C LEU A 236 -1.61 7.04 -11.38
N HIS A 237 -0.80 7.19 -10.37
CA HIS A 237 0.42 6.42 -10.17
C HIS A 237 0.80 6.37 -8.69
N TRP A 238 1.68 5.46 -8.34
CA TRP A 238 2.22 5.35 -6.98
C TRP A 238 1.13 5.16 -5.91
N MET A 239 0.14 4.33 -6.21
CA MET A 239 -0.89 3.97 -5.23
C MET A 239 -0.31 3.02 -4.18
N PHE A 240 0.45 3.59 -3.23
CA PHE A 240 1.16 2.84 -2.20
C PHE A 240 0.26 2.20 -1.16
N ASP A 241 -0.85 2.86 -0.87
CA ASP A 241 -1.80 2.40 0.13
C ASP A 241 -3.22 2.62 -0.35
N ILE A 242 -4.06 1.62 -0.08
CA ILE A 242 -5.48 1.60 -0.38
C ILE A 242 -6.20 0.95 0.77
N GLU A 243 -7.32 1.53 1.19
CA GLU A 243 -8.10 0.97 2.30
C GLU A 243 -9.60 1.04 2.02
N ILE A 244 -10.31 -0.03 2.37
CA ILE A 244 -11.76 -0.05 2.48
C ILE A 244 -12.11 0.27 3.93
N ASP A 245 -13.02 1.21 4.16
CA ASP A 245 -13.49 1.54 5.50
C ASP A 245 -14.15 0.31 6.16
N PRO A 246 -13.68 -0.13 7.33
CA PRO A 246 -14.26 -1.27 8.01
C PRO A 246 -15.74 -1.08 8.41
N ALA A 247 -16.21 0.17 8.47
CA ALA A 247 -17.59 0.51 8.78
C ALA A 247 -18.48 0.69 7.54
N ASP A 248 -17.87 0.94 6.36
CA ASP A 248 -18.62 1.18 5.11
C ASP A 248 -17.87 0.61 3.88
N ALA A 249 -18.39 -0.48 3.29
CA ALA A 249 -17.79 -1.13 2.12
C ALA A 249 -17.85 -0.31 0.82
N GLU A 250 -18.67 0.76 0.80
CA GLU A 250 -18.71 1.71 -0.31
C GLU A 250 -17.64 2.80 -0.18
N HIS A 251 -17.17 3.04 1.05
CA HIS A 251 -16.12 4.00 1.33
C HIS A 251 -14.74 3.32 1.19
N ALA A 252 -13.94 3.84 0.29
CA ALA A 252 -12.55 3.42 0.13
C ALA A 252 -11.66 4.63 -0.13
N MET A 253 -10.39 4.49 0.25
CA MET A 253 -9.37 5.52 0.11
C MET A 253 -8.14 4.97 -0.59
N PHE A 254 -7.43 5.84 -1.31
CA PHE A 254 -6.08 5.55 -1.79
C PHE A 254 -5.19 6.78 -1.74
N THR A 255 -3.90 6.56 -1.70
CA THR A 255 -2.89 7.62 -1.74
C THR A 255 -2.05 7.54 -3.01
N THR A 256 -1.60 8.69 -3.49
CA THR A 256 -0.60 8.83 -4.55
C THR A 256 0.53 9.73 -4.08
N GLY A 257 1.53 9.99 -4.92
CA GLY A 257 2.53 11.02 -4.65
C GLY A 257 1.97 12.46 -4.63
N PHE A 258 0.70 12.65 -4.99
CA PHE A 258 0.04 13.96 -5.13
C PHE A 258 -1.14 14.16 -4.16
N GLY A 259 -1.37 13.24 -3.25
CA GLY A 259 -2.43 13.37 -2.26
C GLY A 259 -3.26 12.11 -2.05
N GLY A 260 -4.34 12.24 -1.31
CA GLY A 260 -5.29 11.18 -0.99
C GLY A 260 -6.64 11.40 -1.68
N TRP A 261 -7.30 10.30 -1.97
CA TRP A 261 -8.58 10.25 -2.65
C TRP A 261 -9.53 9.31 -1.92
N GLU A 262 -10.81 9.66 -1.88
CA GLU A 262 -11.86 8.84 -1.28
C GLU A 262 -13.04 8.66 -2.22
N THR A 263 -13.74 7.54 -2.09
CA THR A 263 -15.00 7.24 -2.77
C THR A 263 -16.05 6.74 -1.79
N PHE A 264 -17.32 6.94 -2.12
CA PHE A 264 -18.47 6.39 -1.40
C PHE A 264 -19.39 5.58 -2.33
N ASN A 265 -18.89 5.14 -3.47
CA ASN A 265 -19.63 4.29 -4.42
C ASN A 265 -18.73 3.23 -5.05
N LEU A 266 -17.88 2.59 -4.24
CA LEU A 266 -16.89 1.63 -4.71
C LEU A 266 -17.50 0.48 -5.52
N SER A 267 -18.72 0.03 -5.19
CA SER A 267 -19.43 -1.05 -5.90
C SER A 267 -19.94 -0.67 -7.30
N ALA A 268 -19.93 0.60 -7.68
CA ALA A 268 -20.37 1.04 -9.01
C ALA A 268 -19.65 0.28 -10.15
N VAL A 269 -18.37 -0.06 -9.95
CA VAL A 269 -17.60 -0.85 -10.93
C VAL A 269 -18.23 -2.23 -11.22
N GLU A 270 -18.99 -2.79 -10.28
CA GLU A 270 -19.67 -4.09 -10.46
C GLU A 270 -20.77 -4.03 -11.48
N CYS A 271 -21.39 -2.86 -11.62
CA CYS A 271 -22.41 -2.57 -12.63
C CYS A 271 -21.84 -1.99 -13.93
N GLY A 272 -20.52 -1.78 -14.01
CA GLY A 272 -19.87 -1.11 -15.14
C GLY A 272 -20.02 0.41 -15.11
N GLU A 273 -20.40 0.98 -13.98
CA GLU A 273 -20.58 2.41 -13.77
C GLU A 273 -19.28 3.06 -13.22
N PRO A 274 -19.07 4.36 -13.47
CA PRO A 274 -17.91 5.07 -12.96
C PRO A 274 -17.87 5.13 -11.43
N VAL A 275 -16.70 4.91 -10.86
CA VAL A 275 -16.44 5.18 -9.44
C VAL A 275 -16.08 6.66 -9.29
N LYS A 276 -16.73 7.34 -8.35
CA LYS A 276 -16.55 8.78 -8.09
C LYS A 276 -15.56 8.99 -6.96
N TRP A 277 -14.50 9.72 -7.25
CA TRP A 277 -13.42 10.00 -6.31
C TRP A 277 -13.35 11.48 -5.96
N SER A 278 -13.27 11.79 -4.69
CA SER A 278 -13.07 13.14 -4.18
C SER A 278 -11.69 13.28 -3.59
N ILE A 279 -11.03 14.42 -3.85
CA ILE A 279 -9.73 14.73 -3.22
C ILE A 279 -9.92 15.02 -1.72
N MET A 280 -9.09 14.39 -0.89
CA MET A 280 -9.11 14.56 0.57
C MET A 280 -7.86 15.24 1.12
N SER A 281 -7.08 15.90 0.27
CA SER A 281 -5.82 16.57 0.66
C SER A 281 -6.03 17.96 1.25
N ALA A 282 -7.26 18.51 1.27
CA ALA A 282 -7.50 19.85 1.78
C ALA A 282 -7.10 19.98 3.26
N GLY A 283 -6.19 20.91 3.56
CA GLY A 283 -5.66 21.16 4.91
C GLY A 283 -4.49 20.27 5.33
N ILE A 284 -4.10 19.32 4.48
CA ILE A 284 -2.92 18.46 4.68
C ILE A 284 -1.98 18.48 3.46
N GLU A 285 -2.11 19.51 2.63
CA GLU A 285 -1.28 19.68 1.44
C GLU A 285 0.19 19.78 1.84
N GLU A 286 1.01 18.98 1.20
CA GLU A 286 2.46 19.06 1.30
C GLU A 286 3.03 19.31 -0.10
N THR A 287 3.81 20.38 -0.23
CA THR A 287 4.50 20.72 -1.47
C THR A 287 5.97 21.02 -1.18
N VAL A 288 6.80 20.89 -2.20
CA VAL A 288 8.22 21.21 -2.12
C VAL A 288 8.47 22.56 -2.78
N PRO A 289 8.43 23.68 -2.06
CA PRO A 289 8.75 24.98 -2.65
C PRO A 289 10.24 25.01 -2.99
N LEU A 290 10.54 25.21 -4.27
CA LEU A 290 11.90 25.33 -4.78
C LEU A 290 12.36 26.78 -4.78
N GLU A 291 11.44 27.70 -5.11
CA GLU A 291 11.71 29.13 -5.14
C GLU A 291 10.44 29.95 -4.92
N LEU A 292 10.59 31.10 -4.27
CA LEU A 292 9.55 32.09 -4.11
C LEU A 292 10.07 33.44 -4.64
N TYR A 293 9.31 34.07 -5.52
CA TYR A 293 9.66 35.37 -6.11
C TYR A 293 8.49 36.34 -5.97
N ALA A 294 8.78 37.50 -5.41
CA ALA A 294 7.83 38.60 -5.31
C ALA A 294 8.16 39.67 -6.37
N PRO A 295 7.46 39.75 -7.50
CA PRO A 295 7.72 40.73 -8.54
C PRO A 295 7.31 42.15 -8.10
N GLU A 296 7.98 43.14 -8.61
CA GLU A 296 7.68 44.58 -8.31
C GLU A 296 6.29 45.01 -8.81
N LYS A 297 5.78 44.34 -9.84
CA LYS A 297 4.47 44.62 -10.45
C LYS A 297 3.77 43.33 -10.84
N GLY A 298 2.43 43.32 -10.82
CA GLY A 298 1.62 42.17 -11.22
C GLY A 298 1.26 41.27 -10.04
N ALA A 299 1.67 40.02 -10.08
CA ALA A 299 1.40 39.06 -9.00
C ALA A 299 2.11 39.46 -7.70
N ARG A 300 1.50 39.15 -6.57
CA ARG A 300 2.13 39.37 -5.26
C ARG A 300 3.25 38.39 -4.96
N LEU A 301 3.11 37.17 -5.49
CA LEU A 301 4.08 36.08 -5.32
C LEU A 301 3.99 35.14 -6.51
N ILE A 302 5.12 34.61 -6.92
CA ILE A 302 5.24 33.45 -7.81
C ILE A 302 5.97 32.39 -7.04
N SER A 303 5.43 31.19 -7.01
CA SER A 303 6.06 30.02 -6.37
C SER A 303 6.42 28.98 -7.40
N GLY A 304 7.68 28.56 -7.43
CA GLY A 304 8.16 27.37 -8.12
C GLY A 304 8.06 26.17 -7.19
N ILE A 305 7.30 25.15 -7.59
CA ILE A 305 6.97 23.99 -6.76
C ILE A 305 7.45 22.73 -7.46
N GLY A 306 8.15 21.87 -6.73
CA GLY A 306 8.47 20.53 -7.21
C GLY A 306 7.20 19.74 -7.50
N ASP A 307 7.25 18.91 -8.56
CA ASP A 307 6.17 18.03 -9.04
C ASP A 307 4.94 18.75 -9.65
N TYR A 308 4.59 19.95 -9.17
CA TYR A 308 3.41 20.70 -9.63
C TYR A 308 3.73 21.87 -10.58
N GLY A 309 5.01 22.18 -10.82
CA GLY A 309 5.41 23.36 -11.62
C GLY A 309 5.40 24.63 -10.80
N GLY A 310 4.30 25.37 -10.73
CA GLY A 310 4.24 26.59 -9.93
C GLY A 310 2.87 27.26 -9.92
N PHE A 311 2.76 28.34 -9.13
CA PHE A 311 1.53 29.12 -9.00
C PHE A 311 1.83 30.61 -9.07
N THR A 312 0.89 31.38 -9.63
CA THR A 312 0.94 32.83 -9.71
C THR A 312 -0.07 33.43 -8.75
N HIS A 313 0.37 33.90 -7.58
CA HIS A 313 -0.49 34.40 -6.53
C HIS A 313 -0.78 35.89 -6.69
N PHE A 314 -1.96 36.26 -7.17
CA PHE A 314 -2.46 37.64 -7.17
C PHE A 314 -3.03 38.05 -5.80
N ASP A 315 -3.58 37.10 -5.07
CA ASP A 315 -4.09 37.20 -3.70
C ASP A 315 -3.53 36.03 -2.87
N LEU A 316 -2.78 36.34 -1.82
CA LEU A 316 -2.16 35.32 -0.96
C LEU A 316 -3.17 34.55 -0.09
N ASN A 317 -4.43 35.02 0.00
CA ASN A 317 -5.50 34.37 0.76
C ASN A 317 -6.43 33.52 -0.13
N ARG A 318 -6.14 33.41 -1.40
CA ARG A 318 -6.95 32.66 -2.37
C ARG A 318 -6.05 31.76 -3.22
N PRO A 319 -6.51 30.56 -3.58
CA PRO A 319 -5.78 29.73 -4.54
C PRO A 319 -5.66 30.45 -5.89
N ASP A 320 -4.62 30.11 -6.64
CA ASP A 320 -4.47 30.56 -8.02
C ASP A 320 -5.65 30.08 -8.86
N PRO A 321 -6.43 30.96 -9.50
CA PRO A 321 -7.60 30.57 -10.30
C PRO A 321 -7.24 29.77 -11.56
N LEU A 322 -5.99 29.83 -12.01
CA LEU A 322 -5.48 29.06 -13.16
C LEU A 322 -4.94 27.69 -12.75
N GLY A 323 -4.79 27.45 -11.46
CA GLY A 323 -4.15 26.23 -10.95
C GLY A 323 -2.63 26.28 -11.09
N SER A 324 -2.00 25.10 -11.12
CA SER A 324 -0.55 24.99 -11.37
C SER A 324 -0.22 25.19 -12.86
N HIS A 325 0.95 25.73 -13.10
CA HIS A 325 1.47 26.02 -14.46
C HIS A 325 2.67 25.14 -14.78
#